data_4ea83db3355042bd5d7f727c579eeae6
#
_entry.id   4ea83db3355042bd5d7f727c579eeae6
#
_cell.length_a   1.000
_cell.length_b   1.000
_cell.length_c   1.000
_cell.angle_alpha   90.00
_cell.angle_beta   90.00
_cell.angle_gamma   90.00
#
_symmetry.space_group_name_H-M   'P 1'
#
loop_
_entity.id
_entity.type
_entity.pdbx_description
1 polymer ?
#
loop_
_entity_poly.entity_id
_entity_poly.type
_entity_poly.pdbx_seq_one_letter_code
_entity_poly.pdbx_strand_id
1 'polypeptide(L)'
;MIKFENVNVTIQEKRILSDVNLEIQDGEFVLICGESGCGKTTMTKLINGLIPHFVRDVSVDGTITVCGKNVAEMPMYEIAELVGSVFQNPRTQFFYTNSNAEMAFGLENRGVEPEYIRKRIKNTINELDIEKLEDRNVFSMSGGEKQLLAFASVYAMNPQIYVLDEPSANLDIAAMEKLSERMKVIKEKGHTVIVAEHRLAWIQKFADRIIYIKEGRIEQEFTSDEFKALSDLRREQMGLRSIIPEQIQIPEITVNSEDAVLQVCNLSGKRKKQMIFENISLSAGEGDIIGITGENGAGKSTFCNCLCGLLKPKNGEIL
;
A
#
# COMPACT_ATOMS: atom_id res chain seq x y z
N MET A 1 6.67 21.32 6.75
CA MET A 1 7.47 20.73 7.85
C MET A 1 6.55 20.00 8.83
N ILE A 2 6.92 18.80 9.21
CA ILE A 2 6.21 17.98 10.22
C ILE A 2 7.17 17.76 11.38
N LYS A 3 6.70 17.92 12.63
CA LYS A 3 7.53 17.74 13.80
C LYS A 3 6.82 16.93 14.88
N PHE A 4 7.52 15.96 15.44
CA PHE A 4 7.16 15.19 16.62
C PHE A 4 8.11 15.60 17.76
N GLU A 5 7.57 16.00 18.90
CA GLU A 5 8.34 16.39 20.08
C GLU A 5 7.90 15.57 21.29
N ASN A 6 8.79 14.68 21.74
CA ASN A 6 8.60 13.77 22.88
C ASN A 6 7.29 12.98 22.83
N VAL A 7 6.91 12.51 21.63
CA VAL A 7 5.60 11.90 21.40
C VAL A 7 5.54 10.49 21.96
N ASN A 8 4.56 10.29 22.82
CA ASN A 8 4.21 8.99 23.40
C ASN A 8 2.75 8.69 23.10
N VAL A 9 2.46 7.47 22.68
CA VAL A 9 1.08 7.05 22.34
C VAL A 9 0.74 5.75 23.04
N THR A 10 -0.37 5.75 23.76
CA THR A 10 -0.96 4.58 24.38
C THR A 10 -2.36 4.36 23.82
N ILE A 11 -2.67 3.15 23.35
CA ILE A 11 -3.99 2.75 22.84
C ILE A 11 -4.42 1.53 23.64
N GLN A 12 -5.64 1.59 24.24
CA GLN A 12 -6.19 0.51 25.07
C GLN A 12 -5.15 -0.02 26.09
N GLU A 13 -4.54 0.91 26.85
CA GLU A 13 -3.51 0.62 27.87
C GLU A 13 -2.17 0.09 27.33
N LYS A 14 -2.07 -0.21 26.04
CA LYS A 14 -0.81 -0.67 25.42
C LYS A 14 -0.04 0.53 24.86
N ARG A 15 1.22 0.66 25.27
CA ARG A 15 2.14 1.65 24.71
C ARG A 15 2.52 1.26 23.29
N ILE A 16 2.23 2.13 22.33
CA ILE A 16 2.48 1.91 20.91
C ILE A 16 3.70 2.71 20.42
N LEU A 17 3.80 3.97 20.86
CA LEU A 17 4.97 4.82 20.57
C LEU A 17 5.56 5.33 21.88
N SER A 18 6.87 5.45 21.92
CA SER A 18 7.62 5.89 23.10
C SER A 18 8.72 6.85 22.70
N ASP A 19 8.65 8.08 23.25
CA ASP A 19 9.67 9.12 23.11
C ASP A 19 10.07 9.36 21.64
N VAL A 20 9.09 9.49 20.76
CA VAL A 20 9.33 9.74 19.34
C VAL A 20 9.63 11.21 19.15
N ASN A 21 10.83 11.49 18.66
CA ASN A 21 11.30 12.79 18.25
C ASN A 21 11.69 12.71 16.77
N LEU A 22 11.04 13.51 15.91
CA LEU A 22 11.22 13.45 14.47
C LEU A 22 10.91 14.79 13.85
N GLU A 23 11.71 15.22 12.90
CA GLU A 23 11.43 16.38 12.06
C GLU A 23 11.54 15.98 10.59
N ILE A 24 10.49 16.26 9.81
CA ILE A 24 10.43 16.01 8.35
C ILE A 24 10.33 17.37 7.66
N GLN A 25 11.26 17.63 6.75
CA GLN A 25 11.34 18.90 6.03
C GLN A 25 10.31 18.95 4.88
N ASP A 26 9.98 20.16 4.43
CA ASP A 26 9.13 20.35 3.25
C ASP A 26 9.84 19.80 2.00
N GLY A 27 9.10 19.06 1.17
CA GLY A 27 9.61 18.42 -0.03
C GLY A 27 10.43 17.14 0.21
N GLU A 28 10.59 16.71 1.47
CA GLU A 28 11.33 15.48 1.80
C GLU A 28 10.49 14.23 1.49
N PHE A 29 11.14 13.21 0.95
CA PHE A 29 10.56 11.87 0.81
C PHE A 29 11.09 10.96 1.92
N VAL A 30 10.22 10.63 2.88
CA VAL A 30 10.55 9.80 4.04
C VAL A 30 9.89 8.43 3.94
N LEU A 31 10.70 7.38 4.08
CA LEU A 31 10.23 6.01 4.18
C LEU A 31 10.30 5.53 5.63
N ILE A 32 9.17 5.11 6.20
CA ILE A 32 9.09 4.57 7.55
C ILE A 32 9.02 3.05 7.45
N CYS A 33 9.98 2.35 8.04
CA CYS A 33 10.07 0.90 8.00
C CYS A 33 10.22 0.29 9.42
N GLY A 34 10.04 -1.02 9.51
CA GLY A 34 10.11 -1.81 10.75
C GLY A 34 9.17 -2.98 10.73
N GLU A 35 9.21 -3.82 11.77
CA GLU A 35 8.36 -4.99 11.91
C GLU A 35 6.86 -4.65 11.94
N SER A 36 6.02 -5.66 11.69
CA SER A 36 4.57 -5.50 11.83
C SER A 36 4.22 -5.15 13.28
N GLY A 37 3.36 -4.13 13.46
CA GLY A 37 2.96 -3.68 14.81
C GLY A 37 3.96 -2.78 15.53
N CYS A 38 5.09 -2.37 14.93
CA CYS A 38 6.08 -1.49 15.57
C CYS A 38 5.64 -0.02 15.71
N GLY A 39 4.47 0.39 15.16
CA GLY A 39 3.95 1.75 15.32
C GLY A 39 3.87 2.61 14.05
N LYS A 40 4.25 2.10 12.86
CA LYS A 40 4.23 2.86 11.59
C LYS A 40 2.86 3.48 11.26
N THR A 41 1.81 2.66 11.25
CA THR A 41 0.42 3.13 11.04
C THR A 41 -0.03 4.13 12.10
N THR A 42 0.48 4.03 13.33
CA THR A 42 0.20 5.02 14.37
C THR A 42 0.83 6.37 14.04
N MET A 43 2.09 6.37 13.55
CA MET A 43 2.72 7.60 13.09
C MET A 43 1.99 8.25 11.92
N THR A 44 1.55 7.46 10.92
CA THR A 44 0.75 8.01 9.80
C THR A 44 -0.56 8.61 10.28
N LYS A 45 -1.24 7.95 11.26
CA LYS A 45 -2.49 8.44 11.86
C LYS A 45 -2.32 9.70 12.72
N LEU A 46 -1.16 9.91 13.30
CA LEU A 46 -0.83 11.15 14.00
C LEU A 46 -0.65 12.31 13.02
N ILE A 47 0.04 12.08 11.90
CA ILE A 47 0.29 13.12 10.88
C ILE A 47 -1.02 13.57 10.23
N ASN A 48 -1.93 12.63 9.92
CA ASN A 48 -3.20 12.96 9.26
C ASN A 48 -4.34 13.29 10.22
N GLY A 49 -4.06 13.37 11.52
CA GLY A 49 -5.02 13.77 12.55
C GLY A 49 -6.08 12.73 12.92
N LEU A 50 -6.05 11.51 12.35
CA LEU A 50 -6.96 10.45 12.81
C LEU A 50 -6.75 10.12 14.29
N ILE A 51 -5.53 10.30 14.79
CA ILE A 51 -5.21 10.38 16.20
C ILE A 51 -4.84 11.86 16.46
N PRO A 52 -5.49 12.52 17.44
CA PRO A 52 -6.42 11.97 18.44
C PRO A 52 -7.92 12.04 18.05
N HIS A 53 -8.30 12.61 16.89
CA HIS A 53 -9.67 13.03 16.62
C HIS A 53 -10.70 11.88 16.45
N PHE A 54 -10.29 10.72 15.90
CA PHE A 54 -11.20 9.62 15.58
C PHE A 54 -10.90 8.31 16.30
N VAL A 55 -9.66 8.07 16.71
CA VAL A 55 -9.31 6.85 17.44
C VAL A 55 -9.74 7.01 18.90
N ARG A 56 -10.58 6.08 19.38
CA ARG A 56 -11.02 6.04 20.79
C ARG A 56 -9.98 5.36 21.68
N ASP A 57 -10.06 5.64 22.98
CA ASP A 57 -9.19 5.02 24.00
C ASP A 57 -7.70 5.22 23.69
N VAL A 58 -7.35 6.42 23.21
CA VAL A 58 -5.98 6.83 22.91
C VAL A 58 -5.56 7.97 23.83
N SER A 59 -4.36 7.84 24.40
CA SER A 59 -3.64 8.92 25.09
C SER A 59 -2.41 9.29 24.26
N VAL A 60 -2.23 10.59 24.02
CA VAL A 60 -1.08 11.14 23.31
C VAL A 60 -0.43 12.18 24.24
N ASP A 61 0.83 11.93 24.60
CA ASP A 61 1.69 12.90 25.31
C ASP A 61 2.73 13.43 24.31
N GLY A 62 3.16 14.66 24.47
CA GLY A 62 4.04 15.36 23.52
C GLY A 62 3.24 16.14 22.48
N THR A 63 3.92 16.66 21.47
CA THR A 63 3.32 17.55 20.48
C THR A 63 3.63 17.07 19.06
N ILE A 64 2.60 17.08 18.19
CA ILE A 64 2.77 16.86 16.75
C ILE A 64 2.32 18.12 16.04
N THR A 65 3.21 18.68 15.21
CA THR A 65 2.88 19.84 14.37
C THR A 65 2.98 19.49 12.89
N VAL A 66 2.05 20.02 12.11
CA VAL A 66 2.02 19.93 10.64
C VAL A 66 1.91 21.36 10.11
N CYS A 67 2.85 21.75 9.25
CA CYS A 67 2.95 23.12 8.74
C CYS A 67 2.92 24.18 9.86
N GLY A 68 3.58 23.88 11.00
CA GLY A 68 3.69 24.78 12.16
C GLY A 68 2.45 24.84 13.07
N LYS A 69 1.38 24.10 12.76
CA LYS A 69 0.15 24.03 13.58
C LYS A 69 0.08 22.72 14.35
N ASN A 70 -0.38 22.76 15.60
CA ASN A 70 -0.59 21.57 16.44
C ASN A 70 -1.78 20.74 15.91
N VAL A 71 -1.52 19.48 15.53
CA VAL A 71 -2.52 18.57 14.95
C VAL A 71 -3.72 18.34 15.91
N ALA A 72 -3.47 18.28 17.22
CA ALA A 72 -4.54 18.07 18.21
C ALA A 72 -5.52 19.25 18.31
N GLU A 73 -5.12 20.44 17.90
CA GLU A 73 -5.91 21.67 17.95
C GLU A 73 -6.55 22.02 16.61
N MET A 74 -6.05 21.42 15.50
CA MET A 74 -6.58 21.68 14.15
C MET A 74 -7.89 20.95 13.92
N PRO A 75 -8.91 21.59 13.35
CA PRO A 75 -10.09 20.87 12.87
C PRO A 75 -9.72 19.97 11.68
N MET A 76 -10.38 18.81 11.57
CA MET A 76 -10.03 17.79 10.58
C MET A 76 -10.08 18.27 9.12
N TYR A 77 -10.96 19.21 8.79
CA TYR A 77 -11.01 19.74 7.43
C TYR A 77 -9.74 20.53 7.05
N GLU A 78 -9.13 21.27 8.01
CA GLU A 78 -7.85 21.96 7.77
C GLU A 78 -6.70 20.95 7.60
N ILE A 79 -6.68 19.89 8.41
CA ILE A 79 -5.68 18.82 8.26
C ILE A 79 -5.83 18.16 6.88
N ALA A 80 -7.07 17.84 6.46
CA ALA A 80 -7.35 17.21 5.17
C ALA A 80 -7.02 18.09 3.95
N GLU A 81 -6.92 19.41 4.12
CA GLU A 81 -6.41 20.31 3.08
C GLU A 81 -4.90 20.22 2.91
N LEU A 82 -4.16 20.00 3.98
CA LEU A 82 -2.69 19.94 4.00
C LEU A 82 -2.18 18.54 3.73
N VAL A 83 -2.85 17.52 4.29
CA VAL A 83 -2.39 16.13 4.31
C VAL A 83 -3.37 15.24 3.54
N GLY A 84 -2.92 14.73 2.40
CA GLY A 84 -3.63 13.71 1.65
C GLY A 84 -3.19 12.31 2.08
N SER A 85 -4.15 11.45 2.45
CA SER A 85 -3.86 10.12 2.97
C SER A 85 -4.33 9.01 2.05
N VAL A 86 -3.47 7.99 1.83
CA VAL A 86 -3.82 6.74 1.17
C VAL A 86 -3.68 5.61 2.18
N PHE A 87 -4.80 4.93 2.49
CA PHE A 87 -4.84 3.89 3.50
C PHE A 87 -4.48 2.52 2.93
N GLN A 88 -4.03 1.62 3.80
CA GLN A 88 -3.69 0.24 3.49
C GLN A 88 -4.83 -0.50 2.77
N ASN A 89 -6.07 -0.29 3.21
CA ASN A 89 -7.25 -0.86 2.55
C ASN A 89 -8.00 0.23 1.76
N PRO A 90 -7.83 0.30 0.44
CA PRO A 90 -8.48 1.33 -0.37
C PRO A 90 -10.01 1.26 -0.36
N ARG A 91 -10.59 0.09 -0.03
CA ARG A 91 -12.06 -0.08 -0.01
C ARG A 91 -12.74 0.74 1.09
N THR A 92 -12.03 1.05 2.16
CA THR A 92 -12.56 1.86 3.27
C THR A 92 -12.52 3.36 2.98
N GLN A 93 -11.92 3.76 1.86
CA GLN A 93 -11.71 5.16 1.48
C GLN A 93 -12.75 5.66 0.47
N PHE A 94 -13.44 4.76 -0.26
CA PHE A 94 -14.34 5.14 -1.34
C PHE A 94 -15.76 5.50 -0.86
N PHE A 95 -16.26 6.60 -1.38
CA PHE A 95 -17.60 7.12 -1.16
C PHE A 95 -18.51 6.94 -2.38
N TYR A 96 -17.94 6.99 -3.59
CA TYR A 96 -18.69 6.87 -4.83
C TYR A 96 -18.49 5.53 -5.53
N THR A 97 -19.46 5.18 -6.36
CA THR A 97 -19.40 3.98 -7.21
C THR A 97 -18.72 4.21 -8.55
N ASN A 98 -18.57 5.48 -8.95
CA ASN A 98 -17.94 5.91 -10.20
C ASN A 98 -16.56 6.51 -9.90
N SER A 99 -15.54 6.16 -10.68
CA SER A 99 -14.16 6.59 -10.46
C SER A 99 -13.95 8.09 -10.65
N ASN A 100 -14.62 8.71 -11.62
CA ASN A 100 -14.47 10.15 -11.84
C ASN A 100 -15.12 10.95 -10.69
N ALA A 101 -16.29 10.50 -10.20
CA ALA A 101 -16.95 11.07 -9.03
C ALA A 101 -16.09 10.89 -7.77
N GLU A 102 -15.44 9.74 -7.62
CA GLU A 102 -14.52 9.48 -6.50
C GLU A 102 -13.31 10.42 -6.52
N MET A 103 -12.71 10.67 -7.70
CA MET A 103 -11.63 11.65 -7.83
C MET A 103 -12.10 13.09 -7.60
N ALA A 104 -13.36 13.40 -7.87
CA ALA A 104 -13.96 14.73 -7.65
C ALA A 104 -14.24 15.00 -6.16
N PHE A 105 -14.53 13.97 -5.38
CA PHE A 105 -15.10 14.06 -4.03
C PHE A 105 -14.40 15.07 -3.11
N GLY A 106 -13.07 14.97 -3.03
CA GLY A 106 -12.30 15.87 -2.16
C GLY A 106 -12.35 17.34 -2.60
N LEU A 107 -12.41 17.59 -3.91
CA LEU A 107 -12.51 18.95 -4.48
C LEU A 107 -13.92 19.51 -4.31
N GLU A 108 -14.95 18.67 -4.48
CA GLU A 108 -16.35 19.07 -4.26
C GLU A 108 -16.58 19.47 -2.80
N ASN A 109 -16.04 18.73 -1.83
CA ASN A 109 -16.13 19.06 -0.40
C ASN A 109 -15.43 20.37 -0.04
N ARG A 110 -14.45 20.80 -0.84
CA ARG A 110 -13.81 22.13 -0.72
C ARG A 110 -14.57 23.26 -1.41
N GLY A 111 -15.70 22.96 -2.06
CA GLY A 111 -16.47 23.95 -2.82
C GLY A 111 -15.76 24.48 -4.06
N VAL A 112 -14.89 23.67 -4.67
CA VAL A 112 -14.17 24.04 -5.88
C VAL A 112 -15.11 24.08 -7.07
N GLU A 113 -14.94 25.07 -7.96
CA GLU A 113 -15.76 25.25 -9.16
C GLU A 113 -15.81 24.00 -10.05
N PRO A 114 -16.99 23.56 -10.54
CA PRO A 114 -17.17 22.33 -11.30
C PRO A 114 -16.31 22.25 -12.58
N GLU A 115 -16.05 23.38 -13.23
CA GLU A 115 -15.20 23.42 -14.43
C GLU A 115 -13.74 23.11 -14.09
N TYR A 116 -13.24 23.67 -12.99
CA TYR A 116 -11.91 23.36 -12.48
C TYR A 116 -11.79 21.90 -12.09
N ILE A 117 -12.79 21.33 -11.41
CA ILE A 117 -12.82 19.92 -11.02
C ILE A 117 -12.68 19.02 -12.25
N ARG A 118 -13.50 19.23 -13.28
CA ARG A 118 -13.41 18.45 -14.53
C ARG A 118 -12.02 18.52 -15.18
N LYS A 119 -11.44 19.72 -15.26
CA LYS A 119 -10.09 19.91 -15.79
C LYS A 119 -9.05 19.20 -14.94
N ARG A 120 -9.15 19.29 -13.61
CA ARG A 120 -8.21 18.67 -12.67
C ARG A 120 -8.26 17.14 -12.75
N ILE A 121 -9.45 16.54 -12.82
CA ILE A 121 -9.62 15.10 -13.01
C ILE A 121 -8.97 14.65 -14.31
N LYS A 122 -9.25 15.33 -15.43
CA LYS A 122 -8.65 15.01 -16.72
C LYS A 122 -7.13 15.08 -16.68
N ASN A 123 -6.58 16.12 -16.05
CA ASN A 123 -5.13 16.24 -15.86
C ASN A 123 -4.58 15.10 -14.99
N THR A 124 -5.27 14.75 -13.89
CA THR A 124 -4.89 13.65 -13.01
C THR A 124 -4.84 12.32 -13.78
N ILE A 125 -5.85 12.02 -14.59
CA ILE A 125 -5.89 10.82 -15.42
C ILE A 125 -4.68 10.76 -16.35
N ASN A 126 -4.39 11.84 -17.06
CA ASN A 126 -3.26 11.93 -18.00
C ASN A 126 -1.90 11.87 -17.27
N GLU A 127 -1.73 12.63 -16.18
CA GLU A 127 -0.46 12.70 -15.43
C GLU A 127 -0.11 11.37 -14.76
N LEU A 128 -1.12 10.59 -14.39
CA LEU A 128 -0.95 9.29 -13.75
C LEU A 128 -1.05 8.11 -14.72
N ASP A 129 -1.30 8.33 -16.00
CA ASP A 129 -1.46 7.27 -17.03
C ASP A 129 -2.51 6.22 -16.58
N ILE A 130 -3.72 6.71 -16.25
CA ILE A 130 -4.81 5.89 -15.69
C ILE A 130 -6.11 5.97 -16.50
N GLU A 131 -6.05 6.21 -17.80
CA GLU A 131 -7.21 6.32 -18.69
C GLU A 131 -8.12 5.09 -18.58
N LYS A 132 -7.52 3.92 -18.32
CA LYS A 132 -8.26 2.66 -18.13
C LYS A 132 -9.20 2.69 -16.91
N LEU A 133 -9.01 3.63 -15.99
CA LEU A 133 -9.87 3.79 -14.81
C LEU A 133 -10.95 4.85 -15.02
N GLU A 134 -10.91 5.60 -16.12
CA GLU A 134 -11.88 6.66 -16.39
C GLU A 134 -13.30 6.11 -16.51
N ASP A 135 -14.25 6.79 -15.85
CA ASP A 135 -15.69 6.49 -15.87
C ASP A 135 -16.06 5.02 -15.58
N ARG A 136 -15.33 4.37 -14.69
CA ARG A 136 -15.54 2.97 -14.32
C ARG A 136 -16.25 2.80 -12.99
N ASN A 137 -16.96 1.69 -12.86
CA ASN A 137 -17.53 1.27 -11.58
C ASN A 137 -16.44 0.74 -10.63
N VAL A 138 -16.28 1.39 -9.49
CA VAL A 138 -15.27 1.09 -8.46
C VAL A 138 -15.38 -0.36 -7.96
N PHE A 139 -16.60 -0.89 -7.82
CA PHE A 139 -16.80 -2.27 -7.34
C PHE A 139 -16.31 -3.33 -8.32
N SER A 140 -16.27 -3.01 -9.63
CA SER A 140 -15.77 -3.92 -10.66
C SER A 140 -14.24 -3.94 -10.79
N MET A 141 -13.54 -3.02 -10.11
CA MET A 141 -12.09 -2.87 -10.17
C MET A 141 -11.38 -3.95 -9.34
N SER A 142 -10.21 -4.36 -9.82
CA SER A 142 -9.25 -5.18 -9.07
C SER A 142 -8.71 -4.45 -7.84
N GLY A 143 -8.03 -5.16 -6.93
CA GLY A 143 -7.38 -4.55 -5.76
C GLY A 143 -6.34 -3.49 -6.14
N GLY A 144 -5.53 -3.76 -7.17
CA GLY A 144 -4.53 -2.83 -7.68
C GLY A 144 -5.14 -1.57 -8.32
N GLU A 145 -6.20 -1.75 -9.14
CA GLU A 145 -6.93 -0.61 -9.74
C GLU A 145 -7.57 0.27 -8.65
N LYS A 146 -8.11 -0.34 -7.58
CA LYS A 146 -8.63 0.41 -6.43
C LYS A 146 -7.56 1.19 -5.70
N GLN A 147 -6.39 0.59 -5.48
CA GLN A 147 -5.27 1.29 -4.84
C GLN A 147 -4.82 2.49 -5.66
N LEU A 148 -4.76 2.31 -6.98
CA LEU A 148 -4.41 3.37 -7.90
C LEU A 148 -5.46 4.48 -7.95
N LEU A 149 -6.75 4.13 -7.91
CA LEU A 149 -7.84 5.10 -7.82
C LEU A 149 -7.78 5.89 -6.49
N ALA A 150 -7.56 5.21 -5.35
CA ALA A 150 -7.41 5.89 -4.06
C ALA A 150 -6.24 6.89 -4.07
N PHE A 151 -5.11 6.50 -4.67
CA PHE A 151 -4.00 7.42 -4.88
C PHE A 151 -4.37 8.59 -5.80
N ALA A 152 -5.06 8.32 -6.91
CA ALA A 152 -5.50 9.35 -7.87
C ALA A 152 -6.48 10.35 -7.26
N SER A 153 -7.39 9.90 -6.39
CA SER A 153 -8.33 10.77 -5.67
C SER A 153 -7.59 11.74 -4.75
N VAL A 154 -6.58 11.25 -4.03
CA VAL A 154 -5.72 12.10 -3.19
C VAL A 154 -4.87 13.04 -4.06
N TYR A 155 -4.31 12.53 -5.16
CA TYR A 155 -3.50 13.33 -6.08
C TYR A 155 -4.31 14.48 -6.73
N ALA A 156 -5.58 14.23 -7.06
CA ALA A 156 -6.47 15.26 -7.60
C ALA A 156 -6.64 16.45 -6.64
N MET A 157 -6.65 16.20 -5.33
CA MET A 157 -6.73 17.25 -4.30
C MET A 157 -5.47 18.12 -4.21
N ASN A 158 -4.34 17.63 -4.70
CA ASN A 158 -3.02 18.31 -4.68
C ASN A 158 -2.61 18.80 -3.27
N PRO A 159 -2.58 17.93 -2.25
CA PRO A 159 -2.19 18.31 -0.90
C PRO A 159 -0.68 18.63 -0.84
N GLN A 160 -0.26 19.39 0.17
CA GLN A 160 1.17 19.69 0.39
C GLN A 160 1.95 18.45 0.85
N ILE A 161 1.29 17.57 1.62
CA ILE A 161 1.87 16.39 2.24
C ILE A 161 1.07 15.15 1.82
N TYR A 162 1.77 14.12 1.34
CA TYR A 162 1.20 12.82 1.02
C TYR A 162 1.63 11.80 2.08
N VAL A 163 0.66 11.14 2.72
CA VAL A 163 0.89 10.07 3.70
C VAL A 163 0.29 8.79 3.17
N LEU A 164 1.13 7.77 2.96
CA LEU A 164 0.71 6.49 2.42
C LEU A 164 1.04 5.37 3.43
N ASP A 165 0.03 4.62 3.82
CA ASP A 165 0.16 3.51 4.76
C ASP A 165 0.04 2.19 4.00
N GLU A 166 1.15 1.46 3.88
CA GLU A 166 1.29 0.19 3.15
C GLU A 166 0.63 0.18 1.75
N PRO A 167 0.94 1.16 0.89
CA PRO A 167 0.26 1.31 -0.39
C PRO A 167 0.50 0.14 -1.36
N SER A 168 1.51 -0.69 -1.11
CA SER A 168 1.83 -1.87 -1.94
C SER A 168 1.07 -3.14 -1.57
N ALA A 169 0.27 -3.16 -0.49
CA ALA A 169 -0.33 -4.38 0.06
C ALA A 169 -1.14 -5.21 -0.95
N ASN A 170 -1.80 -4.55 -1.90
CA ASN A 170 -2.66 -5.19 -2.91
C ASN A 170 -2.08 -5.11 -4.34
N LEU A 171 -0.82 -4.71 -4.49
CA LEU A 171 -0.17 -4.52 -5.78
C LEU A 171 0.72 -5.70 -6.15
N ASP A 172 0.75 -6.05 -7.42
CA ASP A 172 1.81 -6.85 -8.02
C ASP A 172 3.05 -5.99 -8.32
N ILE A 173 4.13 -6.61 -8.76
CA ILE A 173 5.41 -5.93 -8.98
C ILE A 173 5.26 -4.80 -10.01
N ALA A 174 4.59 -5.05 -11.12
CA ALA A 174 4.41 -4.05 -12.19
C ALA A 174 3.58 -2.85 -11.70
N ALA A 175 2.54 -3.08 -10.89
CA ALA A 175 1.75 -2.01 -10.30
C ALA A 175 2.53 -1.21 -9.23
N MET A 176 3.40 -1.87 -8.45
CA MET A 176 4.29 -1.19 -7.50
C MET A 176 5.29 -0.28 -8.22
N GLU A 177 5.90 -0.75 -9.30
CA GLU A 177 6.82 0.06 -10.11
C GLU A 177 6.12 1.32 -10.65
N LYS A 178 4.94 1.16 -11.24
CA LYS A 178 4.14 2.29 -11.72
C LYS A 178 3.78 3.26 -10.59
N LEU A 179 3.42 2.79 -9.41
CA LEU A 179 3.13 3.64 -8.27
C LEU A 179 4.38 4.41 -7.81
N SER A 180 5.56 3.76 -7.81
CA SER A 180 6.82 4.42 -7.44
C SER A 180 7.19 5.57 -8.37
N GLU A 181 7.00 5.40 -9.68
CA GLU A 181 7.24 6.46 -10.66
C GLU A 181 6.32 7.67 -10.43
N ARG A 182 5.07 7.43 -10.07
CA ARG A 182 4.12 8.49 -9.74
C ARG A 182 4.49 9.23 -8.46
N MET A 183 4.99 8.54 -7.46
CA MET A 183 5.50 9.17 -6.23
C MET A 183 6.74 10.02 -6.52
N LYS A 184 7.60 9.59 -7.45
CA LYS A 184 8.72 10.40 -7.91
C LYS A 184 8.24 11.73 -8.50
N VAL A 185 7.20 11.71 -9.33
CA VAL A 185 6.62 12.94 -9.91
C VAL A 185 6.10 13.89 -8.81
N ILE A 186 5.47 13.35 -7.77
CA ILE A 186 4.99 14.16 -6.63
C ILE A 186 6.18 14.82 -5.91
N LYS A 187 7.24 14.06 -5.64
CA LYS A 187 8.47 14.60 -5.04
C LYS A 187 9.10 15.69 -5.90
N GLU A 188 9.22 15.47 -7.21
CA GLU A 188 9.79 16.45 -8.14
C GLU A 188 8.96 17.75 -8.22
N LYS A 189 7.67 17.71 -7.90
CA LYS A 189 6.81 18.87 -7.74
C LYS A 189 6.97 19.59 -6.40
N GLY A 190 7.85 19.12 -5.52
CA GLY A 190 8.18 19.73 -4.23
C GLY A 190 7.23 19.36 -3.09
N HIS A 191 6.37 18.33 -3.26
CA HIS A 191 5.53 17.85 -2.18
C HIS A 191 6.29 16.95 -1.21
N THR A 192 5.91 17.00 0.07
CA THR A 192 6.42 16.08 1.09
C THR A 192 5.71 14.73 0.96
N VAL A 193 6.47 13.64 0.99
CA VAL A 193 5.93 12.28 0.87
C VAL A 193 6.38 11.42 2.04
N ILE A 194 5.44 10.84 2.77
CA ILE A 194 5.70 9.90 3.85
C ILE A 194 5.07 8.56 3.47
N VAL A 195 5.87 7.51 3.43
CA VAL A 195 5.41 6.15 3.13
C VAL A 195 5.76 5.23 4.28
N ALA A 196 4.77 4.64 4.92
CA ALA A 196 4.96 3.52 5.84
C ALA A 196 4.86 2.22 5.04
N GLU A 197 5.91 1.39 5.04
CA GLU A 197 5.97 0.24 4.13
C GLU A 197 6.79 -0.92 4.71
N HIS A 198 6.41 -2.15 4.34
CA HIS A 198 7.14 -3.39 4.62
C HIS A 198 7.94 -3.92 3.43
N ARG A 199 7.46 -3.66 2.21
CA ARG A 199 8.12 -4.06 0.96
C ARG A 199 8.98 -2.91 0.47
N LEU A 200 10.23 -2.85 0.88
CA LEU A 200 11.08 -1.67 0.69
C LEU A 200 11.72 -1.59 -0.70
N ALA A 201 11.89 -2.74 -1.37
CA ALA A 201 12.64 -2.86 -2.63
C ALA A 201 12.18 -1.90 -3.75
N TRP A 202 10.87 -1.68 -3.88
CA TRP A 202 10.30 -0.89 -4.96
C TRP A 202 10.39 0.63 -4.75
N ILE A 203 10.51 1.10 -3.49
CA ILE A 203 10.36 2.51 -3.14
C ILE A 203 11.61 3.14 -2.51
N GLN A 204 12.47 2.35 -1.85
CA GLN A 204 13.59 2.84 -1.05
C GLN A 204 14.57 3.73 -1.85
N LYS A 205 14.68 3.52 -3.17
CA LYS A 205 15.54 4.29 -4.08
C LYS A 205 15.11 5.76 -4.25
N PHE A 206 13.87 6.11 -3.92
CA PHE A 206 13.34 7.47 -4.02
C PHE A 206 13.33 8.22 -2.70
N ALA A 207 13.53 7.50 -1.57
CA ALA A 207 13.55 8.09 -0.26
C ALA A 207 14.83 8.92 -0.05
N ASP A 208 14.67 10.13 0.49
CA ASP A 208 15.79 10.92 0.98
C ASP A 208 16.28 10.36 2.31
N ARG A 209 15.32 9.94 3.16
CA ARG A 209 15.59 9.40 4.47
C ARG A 209 14.70 8.19 4.75
N ILE A 210 15.27 7.18 5.41
CA ILE A 210 14.60 5.96 5.82
C ILE A 210 14.66 5.87 7.34
N ILE A 211 13.49 5.83 7.98
CA ILE A 211 13.33 5.79 9.42
C ILE A 211 12.98 4.36 9.84
N TYR A 212 13.85 3.74 10.60
CA TYR A 212 13.61 2.41 11.16
C TYR A 212 13.00 2.52 12.55
N ILE A 213 11.81 1.94 12.70
CA ILE A 213 11.06 1.88 13.97
C ILE A 213 11.13 0.47 14.53
N LYS A 214 11.48 0.38 15.80
CA LYS A 214 11.45 -0.85 16.58
C LYS A 214 10.77 -0.60 17.91
N GLU A 215 9.80 -1.46 18.27
CA GLU A 215 9.08 -1.40 19.56
C GLU A 215 8.56 0.00 19.92
N GLY A 216 8.06 0.73 18.93
CA GLY A 216 7.49 2.07 19.11
C GLY A 216 8.50 3.20 19.25
N ARG A 217 9.79 2.98 18.99
CA ARG A 217 10.85 3.98 19.02
C ARG A 217 11.52 4.13 17.66
N ILE A 218 12.01 5.31 17.37
CA ILE A 218 12.95 5.49 16.26
C ILE A 218 14.30 4.95 16.73
N GLU A 219 14.68 3.82 16.17
CA GLU A 219 15.94 3.14 16.51
C GLU A 219 17.10 3.67 15.68
N GLN A 220 16.84 3.94 14.40
CA GLN A 220 17.87 4.40 13.48
C GLN A 220 17.26 5.13 12.29
N GLU A 221 18.01 6.10 11.76
CA GLU A 221 17.73 6.78 10.51
C GLU A 221 18.85 6.52 9.51
N PHE A 222 18.51 6.40 8.23
CA PHE A 222 19.42 6.12 7.14
C PHE A 222 19.14 7.04 5.95
N THR A 223 20.18 7.38 5.22
CA THR A 223 20.05 7.78 3.82
C THR A 223 19.74 6.57 2.95
N SER A 224 19.25 6.79 1.71
CA SER A 224 19.01 5.69 0.77
C SER A 224 20.28 4.85 0.50
N ASP A 225 21.44 5.48 0.43
CA ASP A 225 22.70 4.79 0.13
C ASP A 225 23.21 3.97 1.33
N GLU A 226 23.11 4.51 2.56
CA GLU A 226 23.42 3.76 3.78
C GLU A 226 22.50 2.54 3.92
N PHE A 227 21.21 2.69 3.62
CA PHE A 227 20.25 1.60 3.70
C PHE A 227 20.54 0.50 2.67
N LYS A 228 20.92 0.87 1.44
CA LYS A 228 21.36 -0.09 0.40
C LYS A 228 22.61 -0.86 0.80
N ALA A 229 23.54 -0.20 1.51
CA ALA A 229 24.80 -0.80 1.96
C ALA A 229 24.61 -1.79 3.12
N LEU A 230 23.44 -1.84 3.77
CA LEU A 230 23.17 -2.85 4.79
C LEU A 230 23.27 -4.26 4.20
N SER A 231 23.91 -5.18 4.93
CA SER A 231 23.91 -6.59 4.58
C SER A 231 22.51 -7.21 4.77
N ASP A 232 22.21 -8.29 4.03
CA ASP A 232 20.93 -8.99 4.18
C ASP A 232 20.78 -9.56 5.60
N LEU A 233 21.87 -10.07 6.20
CA LEU A 233 21.87 -10.50 7.60
C LEU A 233 21.45 -9.36 8.56
N ARG A 234 21.93 -8.13 8.32
CA ARG A 234 21.54 -6.98 9.16
C ARG A 234 20.08 -6.63 8.97
N ARG A 235 19.55 -6.65 7.73
CA ARG A 235 18.12 -6.44 7.47
C ARG A 235 17.26 -7.50 8.14
N GLU A 236 17.67 -8.75 8.07
CA GLU A 236 16.96 -9.85 8.74
C GLU A 236 16.92 -9.66 10.27
N GLN A 237 18.04 -9.26 10.90
CA GLN A 237 18.09 -8.90 12.32
C GLN A 237 17.19 -7.72 12.68
N MET A 238 16.93 -6.83 11.75
CA MET A 238 15.99 -5.71 11.86
C MET A 238 14.54 -6.12 11.56
N GLY A 239 14.26 -7.38 11.25
CA GLY A 239 12.96 -7.85 10.83
C GLY A 239 12.48 -7.28 9.49
N LEU A 240 13.40 -6.80 8.66
CA LEU A 240 13.11 -6.23 7.35
C LEU A 240 13.24 -7.28 6.25
N ARG A 241 12.44 -7.12 5.20
CA ARG A 241 12.56 -7.99 4.02
C ARG A 241 13.78 -7.60 3.19
N SER A 242 14.35 -8.58 2.49
CA SER A 242 15.41 -8.30 1.50
C SER A 242 14.91 -7.29 0.45
N ILE A 243 15.81 -6.40 0.05
CA ILE A 243 15.59 -5.45 -1.05
C ILE A 243 16.15 -5.96 -2.37
N ILE A 244 16.92 -7.03 -2.33
CA ILE A 244 17.46 -7.71 -3.50
C ILE A 244 16.66 -9.00 -3.65
N PRO A 245 15.99 -9.23 -4.79
CA PRO A 245 15.37 -10.52 -5.05
C PRO A 245 16.45 -11.60 -5.02
N GLU A 246 16.41 -12.48 -4.03
CA GLU A 246 17.26 -13.67 -4.05
C GLU A 246 16.91 -14.50 -5.27
N GLN A 247 17.91 -14.94 -6.01
CA GLN A 247 17.74 -15.98 -7.02
C GLN A 247 17.55 -17.31 -6.29
N ILE A 248 16.33 -17.56 -5.86
CA ILE A 248 15.96 -18.85 -5.27
C ILE A 248 16.08 -19.87 -6.43
N GLN A 249 17.07 -20.73 -6.35
CA GLN A 249 17.10 -21.92 -7.20
C GLN A 249 16.00 -22.85 -6.71
N ILE A 250 14.88 -22.84 -7.42
CA ILE A 250 13.80 -23.80 -7.18
C ILE A 250 14.29 -25.14 -7.75
N PRO A 251 14.50 -26.18 -6.92
CA PRO A 251 14.86 -27.50 -7.45
C PRO A 251 13.72 -27.99 -8.34
N GLU A 252 14.06 -28.57 -9.50
CA GLU A 252 13.08 -29.29 -10.31
C GLU A 252 12.64 -30.54 -9.53
N ILE A 253 11.47 -30.47 -8.93
CA ILE A 253 10.85 -31.62 -8.26
C ILE A 253 9.92 -32.25 -9.28
N THR A 254 10.27 -33.44 -9.76
CA THR A 254 9.38 -34.29 -10.55
C THR A 254 8.66 -35.24 -9.59
N VAL A 255 7.37 -35.05 -9.40
CA VAL A 255 6.53 -36.02 -8.68
C VAL A 255 6.12 -37.12 -9.66
N ASN A 256 6.42 -38.39 -9.32
CA ASN A 256 5.90 -39.51 -10.07
C ASN A 256 4.37 -39.52 -9.92
N SER A 257 3.66 -39.71 -11.04
CA SER A 257 2.19 -39.72 -11.05
C SER A 257 1.58 -40.81 -10.15
N GLU A 258 2.33 -41.88 -9.86
CA GLU A 258 1.90 -42.98 -8.99
C GLU A 258 1.89 -42.60 -7.48
N ASP A 259 2.70 -41.62 -7.08
CA ASP A 259 2.82 -41.16 -5.69
C ASP A 259 2.04 -39.86 -5.43
N ALA A 260 1.31 -39.36 -6.42
CA ALA A 260 0.59 -38.11 -6.31
C ALA A 260 -0.68 -38.25 -5.46
N VAL A 261 -0.80 -37.39 -4.42
CA VAL A 261 -2.03 -37.26 -3.60
C VAL A 261 -3.00 -36.24 -4.17
N LEU A 262 -2.56 -35.44 -5.14
CA LEU A 262 -3.38 -34.51 -5.91
C LEU A 262 -2.95 -34.55 -7.37
N GLN A 263 -3.89 -34.82 -8.24
CA GLN A 263 -3.68 -34.69 -9.68
C GLN A 263 -4.71 -33.73 -10.28
N VAL A 264 -4.24 -32.78 -11.05
CA VAL A 264 -5.07 -31.81 -11.78
C VAL A 264 -4.80 -32.03 -13.25
N CYS A 265 -5.86 -32.35 -14.00
CA CYS A 265 -5.75 -32.68 -15.44
C CYS A 265 -6.54 -31.67 -16.27
N ASN A 266 -5.83 -30.88 -17.12
CA ASN A 266 -6.39 -29.93 -18.08
C ASN A 266 -7.50 -29.04 -17.50
N LEU A 267 -7.32 -28.58 -16.27
CA LEU A 267 -8.29 -27.79 -15.55
C LEU A 267 -8.46 -26.41 -16.20
N SER A 268 -9.71 -26.02 -16.44
CA SER A 268 -10.06 -24.71 -16.97
C SER A 268 -11.19 -24.08 -16.14
N GLY A 269 -11.05 -22.81 -15.83
CA GLY A 269 -11.98 -22.10 -14.98
C GLY A 269 -12.56 -20.84 -15.63
N LYS A 270 -13.86 -20.59 -15.37
CA LYS A 270 -14.55 -19.38 -15.80
C LYS A 270 -15.20 -18.67 -14.62
N ARG A 271 -15.32 -17.36 -14.73
CA ARG A 271 -16.12 -16.54 -13.80
C ARG A 271 -17.15 -15.77 -14.62
N LYS A 272 -18.45 -15.99 -14.34
CA LYS A 272 -19.54 -15.52 -15.21
C LYS A 272 -19.33 -16.08 -16.63
N LYS A 273 -19.16 -15.21 -17.65
CA LYS A 273 -18.94 -15.60 -19.06
C LYS A 273 -17.48 -15.56 -19.50
N GLN A 274 -16.55 -15.07 -18.67
CA GLN A 274 -15.15 -14.89 -19.01
C GLN A 274 -14.31 -16.10 -18.59
N MET A 275 -13.47 -16.61 -19.48
CA MET A 275 -12.42 -17.57 -19.15
C MET A 275 -11.35 -16.87 -18.31
N ILE A 276 -10.94 -17.52 -17.24
CA ILE A 276 -9.97 -16.98 -16.29
C ILE A 276 -8.62 -17.70 -16.42
N PHE A 277 -8.67 -19.03 -16.54
CA PHE A 277 -7.50 -19.86 -16.82
C PHE A 277 -7.89 -21.07 -17.65
N GLU A 278 -6.95 -21.63 -18.40
CA GLU A 278 -7.18 -22.74 -19.32
C GLU A 278 -6.06 -23.78 -19.24
N ASN A 279 -6.45 -25.06 -19.30
CA ASN A 279 -5.54 -26.21 -19.47
C ASN A 279 -4.40 -26.29 -18.45
N ILE A 280 -4.68 -26.01 -17.18
CA ILE A 280 -3.70 -26.18 -16.11
C ILE A 280 -3.64 -27.63 -15.68
N SER A 281 -2.45 -28.23 -15.71
CA SER A 281 -2.18 -29.56 -15.19
C SER A 281 -1.04 -29.50 -14.21
N LEU A 282 -1.17 -30.20 -13.09
CA LEU A 282 -0.12 -30.35 -12.09
C LEU A 282 -0.36 -31.62 -11.25
N SER A 283 0.67 -32.11 -10.61
CA SER A 283 0.60 -33.16 -9.61
C SER A 283 1.34 -32.73 -8.35
N ALA A 284 0.91 -33.24 -7.20
CA ALA A 284 1.55 -33.02 -5.91
C ALA A 284 1.59 -34.30 -5.11
N GLY A 285 2.73 -34.57 -4.48
CA GLY A 285 2.95 -35.67 -3.54
C GLY A 285 2.58 -35.25 -2.10
N GLU A 286 2.64 -36.24 -1.20
CA GLU A 286 2.44 -35.98 0.23
C GLU A 286 3.53 -35.07 0.80
N GLY A 287 3.14 -34.00 1.47
CA GLY A 287 4.06 -33.03 2.08
C GLY A 287 4.57 -31.94 1.13
N ASP A 288 4.18 -31.96 -0.14
CA ASP A 288 4.57 -30.92 -1.11
C ASP A 288 4.00 -29.55 -0.78
N ILE A 289 4.79 -28.51 -0.99
CA ILE A 289 4.35 -27.12 -0.92
C ILE A 289 4.37 -26.54 -2.34
N ILE A 290 3.19 -26.19 -2.86
CA ILE A 290 3.05 -25.62 -4.20
C ILE A 290 2.81 -24.13 -4.13
N GLY A 291 3.72 -23.33 -4.71
CA GLY A 291 3.56 -21.90 -4.88
C GLY A 291 2.84 -21.55 -6.18
N ILE A 292 1.67 -20.91 -6.11
CA ILE A 292 0.94 -20.40 -7.27
C ILE A 292 1.25 -18.92 -7.44
N THR A 293 2.00 -18.57 -8.47
CA THR A 293 2.47 -17.23 -8.75
C THR A 293 1.83 -16.64 -10.01
N GLY A 294 1.94 -15.35 -10.21
CA GLY A 294 1.43 -14.63 -11.39
C GLY A 294 0.85 -13.26 -11.05
N GLU A 295 0.53 -12.47 -12.06
CA GLU A 295 -0.03 -11.13 -11.95
C GLU A 295 -1.39 -11.10 -11.22
N ASN A 296 -1.77 -9.92 -10.75
CA ASN A 296 -3.11 -9.70 -10.20
C ASN A 296 -4.16 -9.87 -11.29
N GLY A 297 -5.18 -10.68 -11.00
CA GLY A 297 -6.21 -11.00 -12.00
C GLY A 297 -5.92 -12.25 -12.85
N ALA A 298 -4.73 -12.84 -12.80
CA ALA A 298 -4.34 -14.04 -13.56
C ALA A 298 -5.15 -15.31 -13.21
N GLY A 299 -6.02 -15.26 -12.19
CA GLY A 299 -6.89 -16.38 -11.86
C GLY A 299 -6.42 -17.28 -10.71
N LYS A 300 -5.33 -16.92 -9.98
CA LYS A 300 -4.79 -17.70 -8.86
C LYS A 300 -5.86 -18.13 -7.85
N SER A 301 -6.61 -17.16 -7.33
CA SER A 301 -7.70 -17.44 -6.36
C SER A 301 -8.84 -18.25 -6.97
N THR A 302 -9.11 -18.09 -8.26
CA THR A 302 -10.13 -18.88 -8.97
C THR A 302 -9.68 -20.33 -9.10
N PHE A 303 -8.40 -20.55 -9.41
CA PHE A 303 -7.81 -21.88 -9.49
C PHE A 303 -7.80 -22.55 -8.09
N CYS A 304 -7.36 -21.87 -7.03
CA CYS A 304 -7.43 -22.39 -5.66
C CYS A 304 -8.87 -22.76 -5.26
N ASN A 305 -9.86 -21.92 -5.61
CA ASN A 305 -11.26 -22.21 -5.30
C ASN A 305 -11.78 -23.45 -6.05
N CYS A 306 -11.26 -23.73 -7.26
CA CYS A 306 -11.56 -24.98 -7.94
C CYS A 306 -10.94 -26.17 -7.20
N LEU A 307 -9.69 -26.08 -6.78
CA LEU A 307 -9.01 -27.13 -6.01
C LEU A 307 -9.75 -27.46 -4.70
N CYS A 308 -10.23 -26.43 -4.01
CA CYS A 308 -10.99 -26.60 -2.77
C CYS A 308 -12.46 -27.01 -2.98
N GLY A 309 -12.91 -27.22 -4.21
CA GLY A 309 -14.31 -27.55 -4.52
C GLY A 309 -15.31 -26.39 -4.32
N LEU A 310 -14.84 -25.18 -4.02
CA LEU A 310 -15.69 -23.99 -3.83
C LEU A 310 -16.22 -23.41 -5.16
N LEU A 311 -15.54 -23.74 -6.26
CA LEU A 311 -15.92 -23.33 -7.60
C LEU A 311 -15.84 -24.52 -8.54
N LYS A 312 -16.93 -24.79 -9.27
CA LYS A 312 -16.94 -25.86 -10.26
C LYS A 312 -16.09 -25.44 -11.48
N PRO A 313 -15.10 -26.23 -11.89
CA PRO A 313 -14.33 -25.96 -13.10
C PRO A 313 -15.20 -26.06 -14.34
N LYS A 314 -14.79 -25.43 -15.43
CA LYS A 314 -15.46 -25.53 -16.72
C LYS A 314 -15.15 -26.87 -17.41
N ASN A 315 -13.86 -27.23 -17.40
CA ASN A 315 -13.34 -28.47 -17.97
C ASN A 315 -12.21 -28.99 -17.08
N GLY A 316 -11.82 -30.24 -17.28
CA GLY A 316 -10.75 -30.91 -16.57
C GLY A 316 -11.22 -31.61 -15.30
N GLU A 317 -10.30 -32.31 -14.67
CA GLU A 317 -10.56 -33.17 -13.50
C GLU A 317 -9.56 -32.86 -12.38
N ILE A 318 -10.00 -33.08 -11.16
CA ILE A 318 -9.19 -33.02 -9.93
C ILE A 318 -9.36 -34.36 -9.25
N LEU A 319 -8.28 -35.09 -9.08
CA LEU A 319 -8.22 -36.43 -8.50
C LEU A 319 -7.42 -36.43 -7.22
#